data_2ee14ac10b678561b015346e50c929bb
#
_entry.id   2ee14ac10b678561b015346e50c929bb
#
_cell.length_a   1.000
_cell.length_b   1.000
_cell.length_c   1.000
_cell.angle_alpha   90.00
_cell.angle_beta   90.00
_cell.angle_gamma   90.00
#
_symmetry.space_group_name_H-M   'P 1'
#
loop_
_entity.id
_entity.type
_entity.pdbx_description
1 polymer ?
#
loop_
_entity_poly.entity_id
_entity_poly.type
_entity_poly.pdbx_seq_one_letter_code
_entity_poly.pdbx_strand_id
1 'polypeptide(L)'
;MEFGYYVRPADTYEGMVEMARYAEELGLFGVFLNDHVHSMRQGGMQPYIEAWTAMAGIGVQTKRIRLGHIVLFNSLRNPAFLAKSVSTLDRMSGGRYELLIGAGWNEPEYLGYDIMERGRGMPSAGERVDRFKEALQILRGMFDNEVFSYEGKYWTLRDAINLPPPVQQPMRISVGANKPRMIRIAAKYADGLNNGGGLDSLGKIRELLVPALERNGKRLEDYYFSGFAAQVTVNESDEEYETMAKRIAERSKRSVEDVKGDVFSGTPEALVEKFRKAEDLGVKMMVVYIRPATTIEEMKERLSRFNDEVIKEL
;
A
#
# COMPACT_ATOMS: atom_id res chain seq x y z
N MET A 1 -15.56 -6.61 3.44
CA MET A 1 -14.28 -5.91 3.12
C MET A 1 -13.18 -6.93 2.87
N GLU A 2 -12.24 -6.66 1.91
CA GLU A 2 -11.08 -7.53 1.64
C GLU A 2 -9.93 -7.24 2.61
N PHE A 3 -9.14 -8.27 2.99
CA PHE A 3 -7.98 -8.10 3.88
C PHE A 3 -6.68 -8.51 3.21
N GLY A 4 -5.73 -7.57 3.14
CA GLY A 4 -4.36 -7.82 2.72
C GLY A 4 -3.41 -7.92 3.93
N TYR A 5 -2.41 -8.77 3.84
CA TYR A 5 -1.37 -8.91 4.85
C TYR A 5 -0.09 -8.17 4.44
N TYR A 6 0.43 -7.33 5.33
CA TYR A 6 1.72 -6.68 5.12
C TYR A 6 2.86 -7.58 5.58
N VAL A 7 3.65 -8.07 4.62
CA VAL A 7 4.88 -8.83 4.88
C VAL A 7 6.04 -7.85 5.06
N ARG A 8 6.87 -8.04 6.08
CA ARG A 8 8.00 -7.14 6.34
C ARG A 8 9.19 -7.43 5.41
N PRO A 9 9.71 -6.46 4.66
CA PRO A 9 10.93 -6.64 3.87
C PRO A 9 12.21 -6.83 4.69
N ALA A 10 12.17 -6.58 6.00
CA ALA A 10 13.30 -6.81 6.91
C ALA A 10 13.50 -8.27 7.31
N ASP A 11 12.55 -9.15 6.97
CA ASP A 11 12.65 -10.59 7.22
C ASP A 11 13.52 -11.27 6.14
N THR A 12 13.83 -12.53 6.32
CA THR A 12 14.51 -13.30 5.25
C THR A 12 13.56 -13.51 4.08
N TYR A 13 14.08 -13.71 2.87
CA TYR A 13 13.23 -13.99 1.71
C TYR A 13 12.39 -15.26 1.93
N GLU A 14 12.98 -16.31 2.52
CA GLU A 14 12.30 -17.56 2.85
C GLU A 14 11.13 -17.32 3.82
N GLY A 15 11.35 -16.51 4.86
CA GLY A 15 10.31 -16.13 5.82
C GLY A 15 9.19 -15.30 5.16
N MET A 16 9.54 -14.40 4.23
CA MET A 16 8.55 -13.64 3.46
C MET A 16 7.67 -14.56 2.60
N VAL A 17 8.28 -15.55 1.91
CA VAL A 17 7.54 -16.55 1.11
C VAL A 17 6.66 -17.41 2.01
N GLU A 18 7.17 -17.85 3.15
CA GLU A 18 6.44 -18.67 4.09
C GLU A 18 5.20 -17.95 4.62
N MET A 19 5.35 -16.69 5.03
CA MET A 19 4.21 -15.88 5.49
C MET A 19 3.21 -15.57 4.37
N ALA A 20 3.68 -15.38 3.12
CA ALA A 20 2.80 -15.17 1.98
C ALA A 20 1.97 -16.42 1.66
N ARG A 21 2.58 -17.61 1.71
CA ARG A 21 1.87 -18.89 1.56
C ARG A 21 0.86 -19.11 2.68
N TYR A 22 1.25 -18.81 3.90
CA TYR A 22 0.37 -18.94 5.04
C TYR A 22 -0.84 -17.99 4.95
N ALA A 23 -0.63 -16.74 4.54
CA ALA A 23 -1.72 -15.82 4.25
C ALA A 23 -2.65 -16.33 3.12
N GLU A 24 -2.07 -17.00 2.11
CA GLU A 24 -2.84 -17.66 1.04
C GLU A 24 -3.67 -18.84 1.56
N GLU A 25 -3.13 -19.64 2.47
CA GLU A 25 -3.84 -20.78 3.12
C GLU A 25 -5.02 -20.29 3.95
N LEU A 26 -4.85 -19.18 4.68
CA LEU A 26 -5.91 -18.55 5.45
C LEU A 26 -6.99 -17.87 4.58
N GLY A 27 -6.75 -17.72 3.27
CA GLY A 27 -7.69 -17.11 2.34
C GLY A 27 -7.69 -15.58 2.33
N LEU A 28 -6.63 -14.94 2.80
CA LEU A 28 -6.51 -13.50 2.70
C LEU A 28 -6.49 -13.04 1.22
N PHE A 29 -6.97 -11.82 0.98
CA PHE A 29 -7.04 -11.24 -0.35
C PHE A 29 -5.68 -11.07 -1.02
N GLY A 30 -4.68 -10.54 -0.29
CA GLY A 30 -3.37 -10.24 -0.87
C GLY A 30 -2.25 -10.13 0.14
N VAL A 31 -1.03 -10.13 -0.37
CA VAL A 31 0.19 -9.81 0.38
C VAL A 31 0.84 -8.55 -0.18
N PHE A 32 1.34 -7.71 0.71
CA PHE A 32 1.85 -6.39 0.36
C PHE A 32 3.20 -6.13 1.02
N LEU A 33 4.10 -5.45 0.29
CA LEU A 33 5.38 -4.95 0.77
C LEU A 33 5.42 -3.42 0.62
N ASN A 34 6.15 -2.73 1.48
CA ASN A 34 6.50 -1.34 1.19
C ASN A 34 7.73 -1.28 0.26
N ASP A 35 7.78 -0.29 -0.60
CA ASP A 35 8.84 -0.12 -1.60
C ASP A 35 9.87 0.90 -1.10
N HIS A 36 10.75 0.43 -0.21
CA HIS A 36 11.92 1.14 0.28
C HIS A 36 13.17 0.33 -0.04
N VAL A 37 14.32 1.01 -0.14
CA VAL A 37 15.60 0.37 -0.49
C VAL A 37 16.50 0.12 0.72
N HIS A 38 16.15 0.69 1.88
CA HIS A 38 16.79 0.40 3.17
C HIS A 38 15.78 0.52 4.32
N SER A 39 16.17 0.02 5.49
CA SER A 39 15.33 0.06 6.68
C SER A 39 14.96 1.48 7.09
N MET A 40 13.67 1.69 7.38
CA MET A 40 13.14 2.95 7.91
C MET A 40 13.38 3.15 9.42
N ARG A 41 13.99 2.16 10.09
CA ARG A 41 14.33 2.28 11.50
C ARG A 41 15.53 3.19 11.71
N GLN A 42 15.61 3.78 12.89
CA GLN A 42 16.69 4.70 13.26
C GLN A 42 18.07 4.07 12.98
N GLY A 43 18.90 4.77 12.20
CA GLY A 43 20.22 4.31 11.76
C GLY A 43 20.27 3.53 10.46
N GLY A 44 19.15 3.08 9.89
CA GLY A 44 19.08 2.43 8.56
C GLY A 44 19.88 1.13 8.35
N MET A 45 20.70 0.73 9.32
CA MET A 45 21.72 -0.34 9.20
C MET A 45 21.19 -1.75 9.45
N GLN A 46 19.90 -1.98 9.21
CA GLN A 46 19.33 -3.33 9.33
C GLN A 46 19.18 -3.95 7.95
N PRO A 47 19.34 -5.29 7.84
CA PRO A 47 19.03 -5.97 6.60
C PRO A 47 17.65 -5.59 6.07
N TYR A 48 17.56 -5.34 4.77
CA TYR A 48 16.34 -4.94 4.13
C TYR A 48 16.32 -5.49 2.69
N ILE A 49 15.31 -6.27 2.36
CA ILE A 49 15.18 -6.91 1.06
C ILE A 49 14.44 -5.95 0.11
N GLU A 50 14.97 -5.77 -1.11
CA GLU A 50 14.36 -4.91 -2.13
C GLU A 50 13.00 -5.49 -2.56
N ALA A 51 11.98 -4.67 -2.43
CA ALA A 51 10.60 -5.13 -2.44
C ALA A 51 10.09 -5.61 -3.80
N TRP A 52 10.53 -4.98 -4.90
CA TRP A 52 10.09 -5.37 -6.25
C TRP A 52 10.60 -6.76 -6.64
N THR A 53 11.89 -7.01 -6.39
CA THR A 53 12.52 -8.31 -6.66
C THR A 53 11.92 -9.40 -5.78
N ALA A 54 11.72 -9.10 -4.48
CA ALA A 54 11.10 -10.03 -3.54
C ALA A 54 9.65 -10.37 -3.95
N MET A 55 8.88 -9.39 -4.37
CA MET A 55 7.48 -9.59 -4.80
C MET A 55 7.40 -10.48 -6.05
N ALA A 56 8.32 -10.33 -6.99
CA ALA A 56 8.38 -11.23 -8.15
C ALA A 56 8.65 -12.68 -7.72
N GLY A 57 9.57 -12.89 -6.77
CA GLY A 57 9.85 -14.19 -6.19
C GLY A 57 8.66 -14.78 -5.42
N ILE A 58 7.96 -13.99 -4.61
CA ILE A 58 6.72 -14.41 -3.91
C ILE A 58 5.64 -14.77 -4.94
N GLY A 59 5.53 -14.00 -6.02
CA GLY A 59 4.53 -14.22 -7.07
C GLY A 59 4.61 -15.58 -7.74
N VAL A 60 5.81 -16.12 -7.96
CA VAL A 60 5.98 -17.47 -8.53
C VAL A 60 5.87 -18.59 -7.49
N GLN A 61 5.96 -18.26 -6.20
CA GLN A 61 5.87 -19.19 -5.08
C GLN A 61 4.44 -19.35 -4.52
N THR A 62 3.50 -18.50 -4.94
CA THR A 62 2.08 -18.49 -4.55
C THR A 62 1.18 -18.71 -5.77
N LYS A 63 -0.10 -19.06 -5.59
CA LYS A 63 -1.00 -19.44 -6.70
C LYS A 63 -2.27 -18.60 -6.81
N ARG A 64 -2.83 -18.16 -5.69
CA ARG A 64 -4.14 -17.50 -5.61
C ARG A 64 -4.06 -16.09 -5.05
N ILE A 65 -3.27 -15.89 -4.01
CA ILE A 65 -3.18 -14.64 -3.27
C ILE A 65 -2.72 -13.51 -4.19
N ARG A 66 -3.32 -12.33 -4.07
CA ARG A 66 -2.91 -11.16 -4.81
C ARG A 66 -1.61 -10.57 -4.25
N LEU A 67 -0.90 -9.85 -5.07
CA LEU A 67 0.45 -9.36 -4.81
C LEU A 67 0.47 -7.85 -4.96
N GLY A 68 1.05 -7.10 -4.06
CA GLY A 68 1.08 -5.65 -4.21
C GLY A 68 2.17 -4.97 -3.40
N HIS A 69 2.34 -3.69 -3.67
CA HIS A 69 3.18 -2.84 -2.84
C HIS A 69 2.31 -1.77 -2.16
N ILE A 70 2.67 -1.41 -0.94
CA ILE A 70 1.93 -0.41 -0.17
C ILE A 70 2.86 0.69 0.36
N VAL A 71 3.17 1.65 -0.48
CA VAL A 71 2.89 1.73 -1.91
C VAL A 71 4.21 1.81 -2.68
N LEU A 72 4.21 1.54 -4.00
CA LEU A 72 5.41 1.73 -4.82
C LEU A 72 5.92 3.17 -4.73
N PHE A 73 7.22 3.32 -4.65
CA PHE A 73 7.91 4.60 -4.66
C PHE A 73 8.20 5.03 -6.11
N ASN A 74 7.36 5.93 -6.64
CA ASN A 74 7.41 6.37 -8.04
C ASN A 74 8.80 6.79 -8.52
N SER A 75 9.54 7.53 -7.68
CA SER A 75 10.83 8.11 -8.10
C SER A 75 11.96 7.09 -8.24
N LEU A 76 11.82 5.87 -7.73
CA LEU A 76 12.82 4.81 -7.89
C LEU A 76 12.94 4.30 -9.33
N ARG A 77 11.90 4.51 -10.16
CA ARG A 77 11.84 3.88 -11.49
C ARG A 77 11.34 4.84 -12.56
N ASN A 78 11.85 4.71 -13.77
CA ASN A 78 11.26 5.35 -14.94
C ASN A 78 9.83 4.82 -15.13
N PRO A 79 8.80 5.66 -15.32
CA PRO A 79 7.40 5.21 -15.38
C PRO A 79 7.07 4.30 -16.56
N ALA A 80 7.73 4.44 -17.71
CA ALA A 80 7.53 3.53 -18.83
C ALA A 80 8.16 2.15 -18.55
N PHE A 81 9.36 2.13 -17.95
CA PHE A 81 9.98 0.88 -17.50
C PHE A 81 9.15 0.22 -16.38
N LEU A 82 8.59 1.01 -15.46
CA LEU A 82 7.68 0.51 -14.44
C LEU A 82 6.43 -0.13 -15.05
N ALA A 83 5.80 0.51 -16.04
CA ALA A 83 4.65 -0.07 -16.74
C ALA A 83 4.98 -1.43 -17.35
N LYS A 84 6.14 -1.56 -17.98
CA LYS A 84 6.64 -2.83 -18.55
C LYS A 84 6.87 -3.88 -17.45
N SER A 85 7.46 -3.49 -16.34
CA SER A 85 7.71 -4.37 -15.19
C SER A 85 6.40 -4.86 -14.56
N VAL A 86 5.42 -3.96 -14.39
CA VAL A 86 4.07 -4.28 -13.90
C VAL A 86 3.38 -5.29 -14.81
N SER A 87 3.38 -5.05 -16.13
CA SER A 87 2.80 -5.99 -17.11
C SER A 87 3.46 -7.37 -17.01
N THR A 88 4.78 -7.41 -16.82
CA THR A 88 5.53 -8.66 -16.68
C THR A 88 5.14 -9.40 -15.40
N LEU A 89 5.13 -8.72 -14.25
CA LEU A 89 4.78 -9.33 -12.96
C LEU A 89 3.31 -9.76 -12.93
N ASP A 90 2.42 -8.98 -13.51
CA ASP A 90 1.00 -9.34 -13.64
C ASP A 90 0.82 -10.63 -14.46
N ARG A 91 1.55 -10.79 -15.56
CA ARG A 91 1.55 -12.01 -16.36
C ARG A 91 2.19 -13.20 -15.63
N MET A 92 3.33 -13.00 -14.98
CA MET A 92 4.01 -14.06 -14.19
C MET A 92 3.10 -14.59 -13.08
N SER A 93 2.28 -13.73 -12.51
CA SER A 93 1.34 -14.08 -11.44
C SER A 93 -0.06 -14.49 -11.93
N GLY A 94 -0.34 -14.46 -13.25
CA GLY A 94 -1.66 -14.79 -13.79
C GLY A 94 -2.74 -13.77 -13.48
N GLY A 95 -2.41 -12.47 -13.48
CA GLY A 95 -3.38 -11.39 -13.26
C GLY A 95 -3.62 -11.07 -11.77
N ARG A 96 -2.68 -11.36 -10.89
CA ARG A 96 -2.83 -11.16 -9.44
C ARG A 96 -2.15 -9.89 -8.90
N TYR A 97 -1.52 -9.07 -9.74
CA TYR A 97 -0.80 -7.92 -9.24
C TYR A 97 -1.72 -6.71 -8.97
N GLU A 98 -1.56 -6.08 -7.79
CA GLU A 98 -2.24 -4.86 -7.35
C GLU A 98 -1.26 -3.69 -7.43
N LEU A 99 -1.50 -2.76 -8.34
CA LEU A 99 -0.67 -1.57 -8.51
C LEU A 99 -1.13 -0.44 -7.60
N LEU A 100 -0.44 -0.26 -6.47
CA LEU A 100 -0.58 0.90 -5.60
C LEU A 100 0.72 1.70 -5.64
N ILE A 101 0.65 3.01 -5.92
CA ILE A 101 1.83 3.84 -6.16
C ILE A 101 1.70 5.22 -5.52
N GLY A 102 2.79 5.77 -5.00
CA GLY A 102 2.86 7.06 -4.34
C GLY A 102 4.04 7.92 -4.83
N ALA A 103 3.99 9.22 -4.53
CA ALA A 103 4.99 10.19 -5.01
C ALA A 103 6.38 10.05 -4.39
N GLY A 104 6.52 9.26 -3.31
CA GLY A 104 7.76 9.13 -2.54
C GLY A 104 7.99 10.29 -1.55
N TRP A 105 8.77 10.04 -0.51
CA TRP A 105 8.95 11.01 0.58
C TRP A 105 10.25 10.87 1.38
N ASN A 106 10.97 9.75 1.27
CA ASN A 106 12.11 9.45 2.13
C ASN A 106 13.42 10.05 1.58
N GLU A 107 13.82 11.20 2.10
CA GLU A 107 15.00 11.92 1.65
C GLU A 107 16.32 11.11 1.68
N PRO A 108 16.62 10.30 2.72
CA PRO A 108 17.81 9.47 2.72
C PRO A 108 17.94 8.53 1.52
N GLU A 109 16.84 8.03 0.98
CA GLU A 109 16.86 7.18 -0.22
C GLU A 109 17.20 8.00 -1.48
N TYR A 110 16.65 9.21 -1.60
CA TYR A 110 17.00 10.11 -2.71
C TYR A 110 18.48 10.43 -2.75
N LEU A 111 19.09 10.66 -1.59
CA LEU A 111 20.51 10.99 -1.48
C LEU A 111 21.39 9.76 -1.64
N GLY A 112 21.04 8.67 -0.94
CA GLY A 112 21.87 7.46 -0.88
C GLY A 112 21.96 6.70 -2.21
N TYR A 113 20.91 6.76 -3.03
CA TYR A 113 20.83 6.07 -4.32
C TYR A 113 20.89 7.04 -5.52
N ASP A 114 21.19 8.32 -5.29
CA ASP A 114 21.26 9.37 -6.33
C ASP A 114 20.04 9.35 -7.30
N ILE A 115 18.83 9.15 -6.73
CA ILE A 115 17.58 8.88 -7.49
C ILE A 115 17.29 10.00 -8.53
N MET A 116 17.69 11.24 -8.24
CA MET A 116 17.47 12.39 -9.11
C MET A 116 18.70 12.77 -9.92
N GLU A 117 19.71 11.91 -9.90
CA GLU A 117 20.99 12.05 -10.57
C GLU A 117 21.83 13.29 -10.15
N ARG A 118 23.15 13.13 -10.17
CA ARG A 118 24.14 14.19 -9.90
C ARG A 118 23.98 14.87 -8.54
N GLY A 119 23.59 14.11 -7.52
CA GLY A 119 23.50 14.61 -6.14
C GLY A 119 22.40 15.64 -5.89
N ARG A 120 21.40 15.76 -6.75
CA ARG A 120 20.30 16.74 -6.60
C ARG A 120 19.47 16.56 -5.33
N GLY A 121 19.51 15.38 -4.73
CA GLY A 121 18.71 15.06 -3.56
C GLY A 121 17.20 14.99 -3.82
N MET A 122 16.41 15.06 -2.76
CA MET A 122 14.95 14.96 -2.86
C MET A 122 14.34 16.25 -3.45
N PRO A 123 13.54 16.15 -4.53
CA PRO A 123 12.83 17.30 -5.08
C PRO A 123 11.81 17.86 -4.09
N SER A 124 11.40 19.11 -4.28
CA SER A 124 10.31 19.71 -3.52
C SER A 124 9.03 18.86 -3.60
N ALA A 125 8.18 18.95 -2.58
CA ALA A 125 6.90 18.24 -2.60
C ALA A 125 6.04 18.57 -3.83
N GLY A 126 6.12 19.83 -4.29
CA GLY A 126 5.45 20.28 -5.52
C GLY A 126 5.96 19.54 -6.76
N GLU A 127 7.28 19.50 -6.94
CA GLU A 127 7.91 18.82 -8.07
C GLU A 127 7.63 17.31 -8.05
N ARG A 128 7.73 16.65 -6.87
CA ARG A 128 7.41 15.22 -6.75
C ARG A 128 5.98 14.91 -7.20
N VAL A 129 5.02 15.76 -6.81
CA VAL A 129 3.61 15.60 -7.19
C VAL A 129 3.41 15.86 -8.69
N ASP A 130 4.12 16.81 -9.29
CA ASP A 130 4.05 17.07 -10.74
C ASP A 130 4.63 15.90 -11.56
N ARG A 131 5.80 15.38 -11.17
CA ARG A 131 6.40 14.17 -11.77
C ARG A 131 5.48 12.97 -11.64
N PHE A 132 4.87 12.80 -10.48
CA PHE A 132 3.94 11.71 -10.21
C PHE A 132 2.68 11.79 -11.09
N LYS A 133 2.14 13.00 -11.30
CA LYS A 133 1.02 13.18 -12.21
C LYS A 133 1.35 12.74 -13.64
N GLU A 134 2.52 13.10 -14.16
CA GLU A 134 2.96 12.64 -15.50
C GLU A 134 3.17 11.12 -15.51
N ALA A 135 3.75 10.56 -14.44
CA ALA A 135 3.93 9.11 -14.32
C ALA A 135 2.60 8.35 -14.39
N LEU A 136 1.54 8.83 -13.74
CA LEU A 136 0.21 8.22 -13.83
C LEU A 136 -0.34 8.25 -15.26
N GLN A 137 -0.14 9.34 -15.99
CA GLN A 137 -0.55 9.44 -17.40
C GLN A 137 0.24 8.47 -18.29
N ILE A 138 1.54 8.32 -18.03
CA ILE A 138 2.40 7.37 -18.75
C ILE A 138 1.98 5.93 -18.44
N LEU A 139 1.79 5.57 -17.16
CA LEU A 139 1.34 4.24 -16.76
C LEU A 139 0.03 3.86 -17.46
N ARG A 140 -0.96 4.76 -17.42
CA ARG A 140 -2.25 4.55 -18.09
C ARG A 140 -2.07 4.38 -19.59
N GLY A 141 -1.35 5.30 -20.25
CA GLY A 141 -1.09 5.24 -21.69
C GLY A 141 -0.37 3.94 -22.11
N MET A 142 0.61 3.50 -21.33
CA MET A 142 1.35 2.25 -21.57
C MET A 142 0.52 0.99 -21.34
N PHE A 143 -0.45 1.01 -20.43
CA PHE A 143 -1.34 -0.15 -20.21
C PHE A 143 -2.46 -0.24 -21.27
N ASP A 144 -2.94 0.90 -21.76
CA ASP A 144 -4.06 0.98 -22.65
C ASP A 144 -3.65 0.88 -24.15
N ASN A 145 -2.34 0.98 -24.46
CA ASN A 145 -1.82 0.98 -25.82
C ASN A 145 -0.59 0.06 -25.96
N GLU A 146 -0.48 -0.63 -27.10
CA GLU A 146 0.70 -1.45 -27.43
C GLU A 146 1.94 -0.58 -27.67
N VAL A 147 1.76 0.56 -28.32
CA VAL A 147 2.78 1.57 -28.58
C VAL A 147 2.29 2.92 -28.05
N PHE A 148 3.10 3.60 -27.27
CA PHE A 148 2.73 4.84 -26.64
C PHE A 148 3.85 5.89 -26.70
N SER A 149 3.51 7.10 -27.14
CA SER A 149 4.36 8.28 -27.10
C SER A 149 3.79 9.30 -26.12
N TYR A 150 4.68 10.01 -25.41
CA TYR A 150 4.31 11.04 -24.43
C TYR A 150 5.29 12.17 -24.45
N GLU A 151 4.81 13.42 -24.38
CA GLU A 151 5.64 14.60 -24.22
C GLU A 151 5.12 15.43 -23.04
N GLY A 152 5.94 15.52 -22.00
CA GLY A 152 5.64 16.25 -20.77
C GLY A 152 6.82 17.10 -20.33
N LYS A 153 6.70 17.69 -19.16
CA LYS A 153 7.76 18.52 -18.57
C LYS A 153 8.95 17.67 -18.07
N TYR A 154 8.67 16.48 -17.57
CA TYR A 154 9.66 15.63 -16.90
C TYR A 154 9.99 14.36 -17.69
N TRP A 155 9.10 13.95 -18.59
CA TRP A 155 9.24 12.73 -19.34
C TRP A 155 8.93 12.93 -20.81
N THR A 156 9.74 12.33 -21.68
CA THR A 156 9.48 12.24 -23.12
C THR A 156 9.65 10.80 -23.55
N LEU A 157 8.61 10.20 -24.11
CA LEU A 157 8.62 8.85 -24.66
C LEU A 157 8.36 8.91 -26.16
N ARG A 158 9.07 8.08 -26.90
CA ARG A 158 8.88 7.93 -28.35
C ARG A 158 8.66 6.45 -28.62
N ASP A 159 7.46 6.11 -29.08
CA ASP A 159 7.06 4.78 -29.52
C ASP A 159 7.45 3.66 -28.50
N ALA A 160 7.20 3.94 -27.21
CA ALA A 160 7.45 2.99 -26.15
C ALA A 160 6.47 1.80 -26.27
N ILE A 161 7.01 0.58 -26.25
CA ILE A 161 6.26 -0.66 -26.49
C ILE A 161 5.99 -1.38 -25.16
N ASN A 162 4.72 -1.72 -24.90
CA ASN A 162 4.31 -2.52 -23.74
C ASN A 162 3.67 -3.86 -24.17
N LEU A 163 4.44 -4.66 -24.91
CA LEU A 163 4.05 -6.02 -25.34
C LEU A 163 4.92 -7.09 -24.63
N PRO A 164 4.32 -8.15 -24.07
CA PRO A 164 2.88 -8.36 -23.94
C PRO A 164 2.25 -7.39 -22.91
N PRO A 165 0.97 -7.01 -23.08
CA PRO A 165 0.25 -6.19 -22.11
C PRO A 165 -0.02 -6.96 -20.81
N PRO A 166 -0.47 -6.30 -19.70
CA PRO A 166 -0.89 -7.03 -18.50
C PRO A 166 -2.05 -8.00 -18.81
N VAL A 167 -2.25 -8.99 -17.93
CA VAL A 167 -3.42 -9.89 -18.01
C VAL A 167 -4.68 -9.13 -17.61
N GLN A 168 -4.57 -8.30 -16.58
CA GLN A 168 -5.68 -7.46 -16.13
C GLN A 168 -5.94 -6.32 -17.14
N GLN A 169 -7.15 -6.23 -17.65
CA GLN A 169 -7.57 -5.15 -18.58
C GLN A 169 -8.96 -4.65 -18.19
N PRO A 170 -9.08 -3.40 -17.73
CA PRO A 170 -7.99 -2.45 -17.51
C PRO A 170 -7.13 -2.80 -16.28
N MET A 171 -5.85 -2.44 -16.33
CA MET A 171 -4.98 -2.50 -15.15
C MET A 171 -5.38 -1.44 -14.15
N ARG A 172 -5.82 -1.84 -12.94
CA ARG A 172 -6.22 -0.91 -11.89
C ARG A 172 -5.00 -0.19 -11.31
N ILE A 173 -5.06 1.14 -11.24
CA ILE A 173 -4.05 1.99 -10.62
C ILE A 173 -4.65 2.61 -9.36
N SER A 174 -4.08 2.31 -8.19
CA SER A 174 -4.43 2.96 -6.92
C SER A 174 -3.30 3.89 -6.46
N VAL A 175 -3.65 5.03 -5.89
CA VAL A 175 -2.70 6.07 -5.47
C VAL A 175 -2.63 6.16 -3.95
N GLY A 176 -1.43 6.05 -3.39
CA GLY A 176 -1.17 6.38 -1.99
C GLY A 176 -1.24 7.90 -1.76
N ALA A 177 -2.24 8.38 -1.01
CA ALA A 177 -2.46 9.81 -0.83
C ALA A 177 -3.04 10.16 0.55
N ASN A 178 -2.53 11.27 1.14
CA ASN A 178 -3.03 11.84 2.39
C ASN A 178 -3.18 13.38 2.34
N LYS A 179 -2.83 14.02 1.23
CA LYS A 179 -2.90 15.48 1.09
C LYS A 179 -3.86 15.88 -0.05
N PRO A 180 -4.57 17.03 0.09
CA PRO A 180 -5.63 17.42 -0.83
C PRO A 180 -5.23 17.42 -2.31
N ARG A 181 -3.99 17.84 -2.63
CA ARG A 181 -3.50 17.88 -4.03
C ARG A 181 -3.38 16.47 -4.61
N MET A 182 -2.80 15.53 -3.84
CA MET A 182 -2.66 14.13 -4.25
C MET A 182 -4.02 13.44 -4.38
N ILE A 183 -4.97 13.72 -3.47
CA ILE A 183 -6.33 13.17 -3.53
C ILE A 183 -7.04 13.61 -4.81
N ARG A 184 -6.92 14.91 -5.20
CA ARG A 184 -7.48 15.40 -6.48
C ARG A 184 -6.86 14.74 -7.70
N ILE A 185 -5.54 14.46 -7.67
CA ILE A 185 -4.84 13.74 -8.73
C ILE A 185 -5.34 12.29 -8.80
N ALA A 186 -5.44 11.61 -7.66
CA ALA A 186 -5.97 10.25 -7.59
C ALA A 186 -7.40 10.17 -8.14
N ALA A 187 -8.29 11.05 -7.70
CA ALA A 187 -9.67 11.10 -8.20
C ALA A 187 -9.77 11.27 -9.72
N LYS A 188 -8.85 12.04 -10.32
CA LYS A 188 -8.86 12.29 -11.76
C LYS A 188 -8.21 11.19 -12.58
N TYR A 189 -7.02 10.71 -12.18
CA TYR A 189 -6.14 9.89 -13.03
C TYR A 189 -6.03 8.43 -12.58
N ALA A 190 -6.62 8.04 -11.44
CA ALA A 190 -6.53 6.70 -10.91
C ALA A 190 -7.91 6.05 -10.70
N ASP A 191 -7.90 4.75 -10.44
CA ASP A 191 -9.07 3.91 -10.21
C ASP A 191 -9.30 3.67 -8.71
N GLY A 192 -8.29 3.98 -7.89
CA GLY A 192 -8.34 3.79 -6.45
C GLY A 192 -7.44 4.76 -5.68
N LEU A 193 -7.68 4.83 -4.38
CA LEU A 193 -6.86 5.55 -3.42
C LEU A 193 -6.59 4.68 -2.21
N ASN A 194 -5.34 4.67 -1.75
CA ASN A 194 -4.93 4.06 -0.50
C ASN A 194 -4.52 5.13 0.52
N ASN A 195 -4.96 4.98 1.77
CA ASN A 195 -4.54 5.84 2.85
C ASN A 195 -4.07 5.02 4.05
N GLY A 196 -2.91 5.38 4.60
CA GLY A 196 -2.43 4.85 5.87
C GLY A 196 -2.95 5.67 7.04
N GLY A 197 -3.37 5.00 8.11
CA GLY A 197 -3.83 5.63 9.34
C GLY A 197 -4.99 4.88 9.98
N GLY A 198 -5.58 5.51 10.98
CA GLY A 198 -6.76 5.00 11.67
C GLY A 198 -8.06 5.49 11.05
N LEU A 199 -9.16 5.24 11.76
CA LEU A 199 -10.52 5.60 11.32
C LEU A 199 -10.71 7.10 11.07
N ASP A 200 -10.15 7.96 11.92
CA ASP A 200 -10.21 9.42 11.76
C ASP A 200 -9.52 9.87 10.46
N SER A 201 -8.39 9.24 10.13
CA SER A 201 -7.68 9.53 8.88
C SER A 201 -8.52 9.12 7.68
N LEU A 202 -9.11 7.93 7.70
CA LEU A 202 -9.97 7.43 6.64
C LEU A 202 -11.21 8.32 6.45
N GLY A 203 -11.85 8.77 7.54
CA GLY A 203 -12.97 9.70 7.51
C GLY A 203 -12.61 11.03 6.84
N LYS A 204 -11.49 11.66 7.27
CA LYS A 204 -10.99 12.92 6.69
C LYS A 204 -10.62 12.77 5.20
N ILE A 205 -10.05 11.63 4.81
CA ILE A 205 -9.75 11.37 3.39
C ILE A 205 -11.03 11.22 2.59
N ARG A 206 -12.04 10.51 3.10
CA ARG A 206 -13.34 10.37 2.44
C ARG A 206 -14.00 11.72 2.19
N GLU A 207 -13.99 12.63 3.18
CA GLU A 207 -14.53 13.99 3.06
C GLU A 207 -13.89 14.80 1.91
N LEU A 208 -12.60 14.58 1.64
CA LEU A 208 -11.87 15.22 0.55
C LEU A 208 -12.03 14.47 -0.79
N LEU A 209 -12.16 13.15 -0.71
CA LEU A 209 -12.21 12.27 -1.88
C LEU A 209 -13.55 12.35 -2.60
N VAL A 210 -14.66 12.28 -1.87
CA VAL A 210 -16.01 12.26 -2.47
C VAL A 210 -16.25 13.48 -3.37
N PRO A 211 -16.05 14.74 -2.92
CA PRO A 211 -16.22 15.88 -3.80
C PRO A 211 -15.21 15.93 -4.97
N ALA A 212 -14.03 15.31 -4.80
CA ALA A 212 -13.05 15.24 -5.87
C ALA A 212 -13.44 14.22 -6.94
N LEU A 213 -14.05 13.09 -6.57
CA LEU A 213 -14.61 12.10 -7.48
C LEU A 213 -15.78 12.67 -8.29
N GLU A 214 -16.76 13.31 -7.61
CA GLU A 214 -17.94 13.93 -8.23
C GLU A 214 -17.56 14.93 -9.32
N ARG A 215 -16.54 15.78 -9.06
CA ARG A 215 -15.99 16.72 -10.06
C ARG A 215 -15.38 16.05 -11.29
N ASN A 216 -15.10 14.78 -11.22
CA ASN A 216 -14.59 13.96 -12.32
C ASN A 216 -15.61 12.94 -12.84
N GLY A 217 -16.90 13.07 -12.46
CA GLY A 217 -17.98 12.19 -12.88
C GLY A 217 -17.87 10.76 -12.33
N LYS A 218 -17.16 10.58 -11.19
CA LYS A 218 -16.97 9.29 -10.54
C LYS A 218 -17.73 9.25 -9.21
N ARG A 219 -18.08 8.06 -8.75
CA ARG A 219 -18.73 7.81 -7.46
C ARG A 219 -17.82 6.96 -6.58
N LEU A 220 -17.96 7.10 -5.25
CA LEU A 220 -17.16 6.34 -4.29
C LEU A 220 -17.43 4.83 -4.39
N GLU A 221 -18.68 4.44 -4.66
CA GLU A 221 -19.08 3.03 -4.81
C GLU A 221 -18.33 2.32 -5.93
N ASP A 222 -18.00 3.04 -7.00
CA ASP A 222 -17.28 2.52 -8.17
C ASP A 222 -15.76 2.69 -8.04
N TYR A 223 -15.29 3.41 -7.02
CA TYR A 223 -13.88 3.73 -6.80
C TYR A 223 -13.26 2.81 -5.75
N TYR A 224 -12.01 2.37 -5.96
CA TYR A 224 -11.35 1.43 -5.07
C TYR A 224 -10.65 2.15 -3.92
N PHE A 225 -11.44 2.53 -2.90
CA PHE A 225 -10.90 3.11 -1.69
C PHE A 225 -10.36 2.02 -0.77
N SER A 226 -9.10 2.12 -0.35
CA SER A 226 -8.43 1.15 0.51
C SER A 226 -7.66 1.81 1.65
N GLY A 227 -7.41 1.05 2.70
CA GLY A 227 -6.68 1.49 3.88
C GLY A 227 -5.41 0.70 4.15
N PHE A 228 -4.54 1.25 4.98
CA PHE A 228 -3.41 0.56 5.58
C PHE A 228 -3.41 0.77 7.10
N ALA A 229 -3.72 -0.30 7.84
CA ALA A 229 -3.72 -0.32 9.29
C ALA A 229 -2.35 -0.79 9.80
N ALA A 230 -1.55 0.16 10.29
CA ALA A 230 -0.23 -0.15 10.85
C ALA A 230 -0.35 -0.65 12.29
N GLN A 231 0.41 -1.68 12.63
CA GLN A 231 0.54 -2.23 13.99
C GLN A 231 -0.79 -2.72 14.60
N VAL A 232 -1.57 -3.44 13.81
CA VAL A 232 -2.76 -4.13 14.30
C VAL A 232 -2.38 -5.12 15.41
N THR A 233 -3.08 -5.03 16.53
CA THR A 233 -2.89 -5.94 17.68
C THR A 233 -4.25 -6.42 18.16
N VAL A 234 -4.43 -7.74 18.21
CA VAL A 234 -5.57 -8.38 18.88
C VAL A 234 -5.18 -8.54 20.35
N ASN A 235 -5.81 -7.79 21.24
CA ASN A 235 -5.56 -7.84 22.65
C ASN A 235 -6.38 -8.95 23.31
N GLU A 236 -5.85 -9.55 24.38
CA GLU A 236 -6.54 -10.64 25.10
C GLU A 236 -7.61 -10.13 26.06
N SER A 237 -7.45 -8.86 26.50
CA SER A 237 -8.38 -8.25 27.47
C SER A 237 -8.46 -6.74 27.29
N ASP A 238 -9.50 -6.15 27.84
CA ASP A 238 -9.65 -4.68 27.92
C ASP A 238 -8.52 -4.02 28.69
N GLU A 239 -7.95 -4.69 29.72
CA GLU A 239 -6.82 -4.17 30.50
C GLU A 239 -5.55 -4.07 29.65
N GLU A 240 -5.26 -5.10 28.85
CA GLU A 240 -4.12 -5.08 27.91
C GLU A 240 -4.32 -3.97 26.87
N TYR A 241 -5.52 -3.86 26.30
CA TYR A 241 -5.86 -2.80 25.36
C TYR A 241 -5.71 -1.40 25.96
N GLU A 242 -6.21 -1.20 27.18
CA GLU A 242 -6.08 0.07 27.90
C GLU A 242 -4.61 0.45 28.11
N THR A 243 -3.78 -0.52 28.54
CA THR A 243 -2.35 -0.34 28.76
C THR A 243 -1.63 0.05 27.46
N MET A 244 -1.96 -0.62 26.36
CA MET A 244 -1.41 -0.31 25.04
C MET A 244 -1.87 1.08 24.57
N ALA A 245 -3.13 1.41 24.71
CA ALA A 245 -3.68 2.70 24.32
C ALA A 245 -3.02 3.87 25.08
N LYS A 246 -2.83 3.75 26.39
CA LYS A 246 -2.08 4.72 27.21
C LYS A 246 -0.65 4.94 26.69
N ARG A 247 0.07 3.87 26.40
CA ARG A 247 1.44 3.95 25.86
C ARG A 247 1.51 4.62 24.49
N ILE A 248 0.52 4.40 23.63
CA ILE A 248 0.42 5.08 22.33
C ILE A 248 0.06 6.56 22.52
N ALA A 249 -0.89 6.85 23.38
CA ALA A 249 -1.35 8.20 23.72
C ALA A 249 -0.18 9.10 24.20
N GLU A 250 0.62 8.61 25.15
CA GLU A 250 1.82 9.30 25.65
C GLU A 250 2.81 9.62 24.52
N ARG A 251 3.11 8.65 23.64
CA ARG A 251 4.06 8.82 22.54
C ARG A 251 3.55 9.77 21.45
N SER A 252 2.26 9.72 21.17
CA SER A 252 1.61 10.51 20.10
C SER A 252 1.10 11.86 20.59
N LYS A 253 1.14 12.13 21.90
CA LYS A 253 0.55 13.32 22.55
C LYS A 253 -0.96 13.48 22.24
N ARG A 254 -1.67 12.36 22.23
CA ARG A 254 -3.13 12.27 22.01
C ARG A 254 -3.82 11.82 23.30
N SER A 255 -5.14 11.98 23.38
CA SER A 255 -5.94 11.37 24.45
C SER A 255 -6.02 9.85 24.28
N VAL A 256 -6.27 9.11 25.35
CA VAL A 256 -6.45 7.65 25.31
C VAL A 256 -7.71 7.33 24.48
N GLU A 257 -8.79 8.11 24.66
CA GLU A 257 -10.02 7.99 23.89
C GLU A 257 -9.79 8.15 22.39
N ASP A 258 -9.04 9.18 21.96
CA ASP A 258 -8.71 9.38 20.54
C ASP A 258 -7.93 8.19 19.97
N VAL A 259 -6.98 7.64 20.75
CA VAL A 259 -6.21 6.48 20.34
C VAL A 259 -7.11 5.26 20.21
N LYS A 260 -7.96 4.99 21.21
CA LYS A 260 -8.90 3.87 21.18
C LYS A 260 -9.90 3.97 20.03
N GLY A 261 -10.39 5.18 19.73
CA GLY A 261 -11.34 5.44 18.63
C GLY A 261 -10.71 5.27 17.24
N ASP A 262 -9.44 5.60 17.09
CA ASP A 262 -8.77 5.74 15.80
C ASP A 262 -7.96 4.48 15.39
N VAL A 263 -7.14 3.94 16.30
CA VAL A 263 -6.13 2.91 15.96
C VAL A 263 -6.77 1.53 15.79
N PHE A 264 -6.38 0.80 14.76
CA PHE A 264 -6.84 -0.58 14.53
C PHE A 264 -6.13 -1.57 15.46
N SER A 265 -6.44 -1.48 16.75
CA SER A 265 -6.02 -2.39 17.81
C SER A 265 -7.11 -2.45 18.86
N GLY A 266 -7.22 -3.56 19.59
CA GLY A 266 -8.25 -3.77 20.61
C GLY A 266 -8.54 -5.22 20.84
N THR A 267 -9.59 -5.51 21.62
CA THR A 267 -10.17 -6.84 21.70
C THR A 267 -10.75 -7.24 20.33
N PRO A 268 -11.00 -8.53 20.07
CA PRO A 268 -11.63 -8.98 18.84
C PRO A 268 -12.89 -8.18 18.47
N GLU A 269 -13.80 -8.01 19.42
CA GLU A 269 -15.07 -7.29 19.23
C GLU A 269 -14.83 -5.82 18.85
N ALA A 270 -13.91 -5.15 19.54
CA ALA A 270 -13.55 -3.77 19.25
C ALA A 270 -12.93 -3.62 17.85
N LEU A 271 -12.15 -4.60 17.41
CA LEU A 271 -11.58 -4.61 16.06
C LEU A 271 -12.64 -4.85 14.99
N VAL A 272 -13.55 -5.81 15.20
CA VAL A 272 -14.70 -6.06 14.30
C VAL A 272 -15.51 -4.77 14.12
N GLU A 273 -15.85 -4.08 15.21
CA GLU A 273 -16.57 -2.79 15.13
C GLU A 273 -15.81 -1.76 14.32
N LYS A 274 -14.49 -1.63 14.51
CA LYS A 274 -13.66 -0.67 13.78
C LYS A 274 -13.56 -0.99 12.29
N PHE A 275 -13.44 -2.25 11.93
CA PHE A 275 -13.40 -2.63 10.52
C PHE A 275 -14.76 -2.45 9.84
N ARG A 276 -15.88 -2.70 10.53
CA ARG A 276 -17.22 -2.34 10.04
C ARG A 276 -17.36 -0.84 9.81
N LYS A 277 -16.90 0.00 10.75
CA LYS A 277 -16.88 1.45 10.56
C LYS A 277 -16.01 1.88 9.35
N ALA A 278 -14.89 1.21 9.12
CA ALA A 278 -14.08 1.47 7.92
C ALA A 278 -14.82 1.07 6.63
N GLU A 279 -15.55 -0.03 6.65
CA GLU A 279 -16.40 -0.46 5.53
C GLU A 279 -17.54 0.53 5.27
N ASP A 280 -18.19 1.07 6.30
CA ASP A 280 -19.21 2.12 6.21
C ASP A 280 -18.66 3.43 5.62
N LEU A 281 -17.37 3.69 5.80
CA LEU A 281 -16.67 4.80 5.13
C LEU A 281 -16.40 4.51 3.63
N GLY A 282 -16.73 3.32 3.12
CA GLY A 282 -16.51 2.91 1.73
C GLY A 282 -15.16 2.24 1.48
N VAL A 283 -14.44 1.83 2.52
CA VAL A 283 -13.17 1.10 2.38
C VAL A 283 -13.46 -0.32 1.89
N LYS A 284 -12.88 -0.68 0.74
CA LYS A 284 -13.07 -2.01 0.10
C LYS A 284 -11.99 -3.01 0.48
N MET A 285 -10.80 -2.54 0.77
CA MET A 285 -9.67 -3.37 1.19
C MET A 285 -8.91 -2.69 2.33
N MET A 286 -8.55 -3.47 3.34
CA MET A 286 -7.63 -3.05 4.40
C MET A 286 -6.38 -3.91 4.39
N VAL A 287 -5.22 -3.31 4.12
CA VAL A 287 -3.95 -3.98 4.35
C VAL A 287 -3.59 -3.85 5.82
N VAL A 288 -3.36 -4.96 6.49
CA VAL A 288 -3.05 -5.00 7.92
C VAL A 288 -1.59 -5.35 8.16
N TYR A 289 -0.93 -4.55 8.98
CA TYR A 289 0.38 -4.88 9.54
C TYR A 289 0.19 -5.40 10.96
N ILE A 290 0.11 -6.72 11.08
CA ILE A 290 0.03 -7.38 12.39
C ILE A 290 1.34 -7.11 13.13
N ARG A 291 1.25 -6.73 14.41
CA ARG A 291 2.42 -6.46 15.23
C ARG A 291 3.44 -7.62 15.11
N PRO A 292 4.69 -7.34 14.71
CA PRO A 292 5.67 -8.38 14.46
C PRO A 292 6.00 -9.18 15.72
N ALA A 293 6.22 -10.45 15.54
CA ALA A 293 6.74 -11.37 16.52
C ALA A 293 8.25 -11.61 16.32
N THR A 294 8.83 -12.44 17.14
CA THR A 294 10.26 -12.77 17.08
C THR A 294 10.53 -13.94 16.16
N THR A 295 9.58 -14.87 16.05
CA THR A 295 9.66 -16.06 15.21
C THR A 295 8.53 -16.07 14.14
N ILE A 296 8.71 -16.89 13.12
CA ILE A 296 7.69 -17.08 12.08
C ILE A 296 6.46 -17.78 12.65
N GLU A 297 6.66 -18.72 13.56
CA GLU A 297 5.58 -19.45 14.24
C GLU A 297 4.67 -18.49 15.01
N GLU A 298 5.27 -17.59 15.82
CA GLU A 298 4.50 -16.55 16.50
C GLU A 298 3.79 -15.58 15.53
N MET A 299 4.40 -15.27 14.39
CA MET A 299 3.74 -14.44 13.38
C MET A 299 2.53 -15.15 12.76
N LYS A 300 2.65 -16.46 12.47
CA LYS A 300 1.54 -17.28 11.99
C LYS A 300 0.42 -17.35 13.03
N GLU A 301 0.75 -17.60 14.29
CA GLU A 301 -0.23 -17.64 15.38
C GLU A 301 -1.01 -16.32 15.49
N ARG A 302 -0.33 -15.19 15.47
CA ARG A 302 -0.98 -13.87 15.49
C ARG A 302 -1.84 -13.61 14.26
N LEU A 303 -1.40 -14.04 13.08
CA LEU A 303 -2.18 -13.88 11.86
C LEU A 303 -3.41 -14.80 11.86
N SER A 304 -3.28 -16.06 12.33
CA SER A 304 -4.41 -16.96 12.53
C SER A 304 -5.42 -16.37 13.49
N ARG A 305 -4.96 -15.91 14.65
CA ARG A 305 -5.83 -15.31 15.65
C ARG A 305 -6.60 -14.12 15.07
N PHE A 306 -5.94 -13.23 14.35
CA PHE A 306 -6.62 -12.13 13.67
C PHE A 306 -7.64 -12.61 12.65
N ASN A 307 -7.30 -13.65 11.86
CA ASN A 307 -8.21 -14.23 10.89
C ASN A 307 -9.44 -14.85 11.57
N ASP A 308 -9.22 -15.64 12.63
CA ASP A 308 -10.28 -16.43 13.26
C ASP A 308 -11.19 -15.59 14.15
N GLU A 309 -10.62 -14.64 14.90
CA GLU A 309 -11.36 -13.84 15.88
C GLU A 309 -11.87 -12.49 15.31
N VAL A 310 -11.37 -12.04 14.15
CA VAL A 310 -11.75 -10.75 13.57
C VAL A 310 -12.29 -10.88 12.15
N ILE A 311 -11.51 -11.46 11.21
CA ILE A 311 -11.93 -11.49 9.80
C ILE A 311 -13.17 -12.34 9.60
N LYS A 312 -13.27 -13.52 10.25
CA LYS A 312 -14.41 -14.42 10.12
C LYS A 312 -15.71 -13.92 10.76
N GLU A 313 -15.60 -12.89 11.61
CA GLU A 313 -16.74 -12.26 12.29
C GLU A 313 -17.28 -11.02 11.52
N LEU A 314 -16.62 -10.62 10.42
CA LEU A 314 -17.04 -9.53 9.55
C LEU A 314 -17.94 -9.98 8.42
#